data_7b12fe77172443036b9d9c4ae40ba75b
#
_entry.id   7b12fe77172443036b9d9c4ae40ba75b
#
_cell.length_a   1.000
_cell.length_b   1.000
_cell.length_c   1.000
_cell.angle_alpha   90.00
_cell.angle_beta   90.00
_cell.angle_gamma   90.00
#
_symmetry.space_group_name_H-M   'P 1'
#
loop_
_entity.id
_entity.type
_entity.pdbx_description
1 polymer ?
#
loop_
_entity_poly.entity_id
_entity_poly.type
_entity_poly.pdbx_seq_one_letter_code
_entity_poly.pdbx_strand_id
1 'polypeptide(L)'
;MSMSVTYSNSLVDCSNSQLSPAFVDFQIPMKNFIHERFVTKPFEAKLNLPAINDRVIEGYIRPTEDNRLLVGTDAHDPENFVMPNQQFTVDQLSPDSRALPFLKERFKSRVPVIEKAVWDYHTVGLISITRDATPVIGPIPGISGLFVGSNFHSGGFAYNPVAGQLIAEHVVDGETSIDSKRYLPERFLGFDTKSYLQNNFTIEDMKFKRH
;
A
#
# COMPACT_ATOMS: atom_id res chain seq x y z
N MET A 1 10.67 -31.01 -8.82
CA MET A 1 10.05 -29.77 -9.33
C MET A 1 10.14 -28.77 -8.20
N SER A 2 10.98 -27.74 -8.30
CA SER A 2 11.12 -26.73 -7.23
C SER A 2 10.00 -25.72 -7.41
N MET A 3 9.06 -25.68 -6.48
CA MET A 3 8.03 -24.65 -6.39
C MET A 3 8.57 -23.48 -5.59
N SER A 4 8.63 -22.30 -6.16
CA SER A 4 8.83 -21.08 -5.39
C SER A 4 7.52 -20.31 -5.29
N VAL A 5 7.01 -20.20 -4.07
CA VAL A 5 5.88 -19.32 -3.76
C VAL A 5 6.47 -18.06 -3.15
N THR A 6 6.33 -16.95 -3.84
CA THR A 6 6.70 -15.65 -3.27
C THR A 6 5.46 -15.03 -2.68
N TYR A 7 5.36 -15.08 -1.37
CA TYR A 7 4.31 -14.41 -0.59
C TYR A 7 4.88 -13.15 0.04
N SER A 8 4.29 -12.04 -0.27
CA SER A 8 4.71 -10.76 0.25
C SER A 8 3.60 -10.09 1.04
N ASN A 9 3.87 -9.91 2.32
CA ASN A 9 3.02 -9.18 3.25
C ASN A 9 3.44 -7.75 3.48
N SER A 10 4.53 -7.33 2.89
CA SER A 10 5.10 -6.04 3.19
C SER A 10 4.94 -5.06 2.04
N LEU A 11 4.85 -3.80 2.40
CA LEU A 11 4.97 -2.67 1.49
C LEU A 11 6.25 -2.74 0.64
N VAL A 12 7.25 -3.49 1.08
CA VAL A 12 8.57 -3.62 0.46
C VAL A 12 8.51 -4.39 -0.85
N ASP A 13 7.64 -5.40 -0.94
CA ASP A 13 7.63 -6.25 -2.13
C ASP A 13 6.87 -5.66 -3.31
N CYS A 14 6.00 -4.69 -3.05
CA CYS A 14 5.39 -3.95 -4.14
C CYS A 14 6.42 -3.17 -4.96
N SER A 15 7.52 -2.77 -4.34
CA SER A 15 8.64 -2.13 -5.02
C SER A 15 9.42 -3.12 -5.88
N ASN A 16 9.50 -4.38 -5.47
CA ASN A 16 10.22 -5.43 -6.19
C ASN A 16 9.46 -6.01 -7.38
N SER A 17 8.17 -5.80 -7.52
CA SER A 17 7.44 -6.24 -8.72
C SER A 17 7.85 -5.47 -9.98
N GLN A 18 8.56 -4.35 -9.86
CA GLN A 18 9.30 -3.73 -10.95
C GLN A 18 10.62 -4.46 -11.28
N LEU A 19 11.07 -5.40 -10.43
CA LEU A 19 12.31 -6.14 -10.62
C LEU A 19 12.20 -7.31 -11.59
N SER A 20 10.99 -7.61 -12.03
CA SER A 20 10.73 -8.83 -12.82
C SER A 20 10.90 -8.74 -14.33
N PRO A 21 11.32 -7.63 -14.99
CA PRO A 21 11.53 -7.67 -16.43
C PRO A 21 12.63 -8.62 -16.87
N ALA A 22 13.55 -8.99 -15.98
CA ALA A 22 14.69 -9.83 -16.34
C ALA A 22 14.35 -11.34 -16.48
N PHE A 23 13.19 -11.77 -15.95
CA PHE A 23 12.80 -13.18 -15.96
C PHE A 23 11.45 -13.44 -16.61
N VAL A 24 10.62 -12.41 -16.78
CA VAL A 24 9.24 -12.54 -17.25
C VAL A 24 8.90 -11.39 -18.18
N ASP A 25 8.42 -11.70 -19.35
CA ASP A 25 7.89 -10.71 -20.30
C ASP A 25 6.48 -10.21 -19.89
N PHE A 26 6.20 -10.18 -18.58
CA PHE A 26 4.94 -9.76 -18.01
C PHE A 26 5.17 -8.70 -16.94
N GLN A 27 4.54 -7.55 -17.09
CA GLN A 27 4.64 -6.44 -16.15
C GLN A 27 3.26 -6.09 -15.56
N ILE A 28 3.21 -5.93 -14.25
CA ILE A 28 2.02 -5.44 -13.56
C ILE A 28 1.99 -3.91 -13.65
N PRO A 29 0.93 -3.30 -14.22
CA PRO A 29 0.80 -1.85 -14.28
C PRO A 29 0.44 -1.28 -12.91
N MET A 30 1.46 -0.91 -12.15
CA MET A 30 1.32 -0.36 -10.83
C MET A 30 2.24 0.84 -10.60
N LYS A 31 1.79 1.75 -9.75
CA LYS A 31 2.57 2.91 -9.31
C LYS A 31 2.72 2.90 -7.81
N ASN A 32 3.84 3.40 -7.33
CA ASN A 32 4.14 3.51 -5.91
C ASN A 32 4.08 4.98 -5.49
N PHE A 33 3.65 5.22 -4.27
CA PHE A 33 3.78 6.52 -3.64
C PHE A 33 4.21 6.39 -2.18
N ILE A 34 4.88 7.42 -1.70
CA ILE A 34 5.32 7.49 -0.31
C ILE A 34 4.10 7.79 0.56
N HIS A 35 3.98 7.05 1.63
CA HIS A 35 2.96 7.27 2.66
C HIS A 35 3.61 7.43 4.02
N GLU A 36 3.17 8.44 4.76
CA GLU A 36 3.75 8.80 6.04
C GLU A 36 2.74 8.71 7.18
N ARG A 37 3.25 8.30 8.34
CA ARG A 37 2.50 8.29 9.60
C ARG A 37 3.32 8.99 10.68
N PHE A 38 2.66 9.83 11.43
CA PHE A 38 3.26 10.59 12.52
C PHE A 38 2.73 10.07 13.85
N VAL A 39 3.60 9.97 14.83
CA VAL A 39 3.27 9.49 16.17
C VAL A 39 3.67 10.53 17.20
N THR A 40 2.77 10.82 18.14
CA THR A 40 3.03 11.77 19.21
C THR A 40 3.79 11.12 20.35
N LYS A 41 4.35 11.93 21.26
CA LYS A 41 4.67 11.46 22.61
C LYS A 41 3.40 11.02 23.32
N PRO A 42 3.49 10.16 24.36
CA PRO A 42 2.34 9.80 25.18
C PRO A 42 1.68 11.03 25.80
N PHE A 43 0.35 11.03 25.82
CA PHE A 43 -0.41 12.03 26.56
C PHE A 43 -0.50 11.64 28.03
N GLU A 44 -0.49 12.63 28.93
CA GLU A 44 -0.67 12.38 30.37
C GLU A 44 -2.09 11.90 30.68
N ALA A 45 -3.10 12.55 30.09
CA ALA A 45 -4.48 12.14 30.22
C ALA A 45 -4.79 11.00 29.26
N LYS A 46 -5.53 9.99 29.75
CA LYS A 46 -5.94 8.84 28.92
C LYS A 46 -6.76 9.31 27.70
N LEU A 47 -6.32 8.91 26.54
CA LEU A 47 -7.05 9.15 25.30
C LEU A 47 -8.20 8.15 25.18
N ASN A 48 -9.43 8.67 25.19
CA ASN A 48 -10.63 7.87 24.97
C ASN A 48 -11.24 8.21 23.62
N LEU A 49 -10.57 7.79 22.55
CA LEU A 49 -10.92 8.07 21.18
C LEU A 49 -11.05 6.79 20.38
N PRO A 50 -12.02 6.67 19.48
CA PRO A 50 -12.03 5.61 18.49
C PRO A 50 -10.94 5.83 17.44
N ALA A 51 -10.70 4.83 16.61
CA ALA A 51 -10.01 5.03 15.34
C ALA A 51 -10.92 5.81 14.40
N ILE A 52 -10.42 6.90 13.85
CA ILE A 52 -11.16 7.79 12.95
C ILE A 52 -10.46 7.78 11.59
N ASN A 53 -11.23 7.54 10.55
CA ASN A 53 -10.82 7.76 9.17
C ASN A 53 -11.85 8.72 8.56
N ASP A 54 -11.42 9.94 8.28
CA ASP A 54 -12.31 11.01 7.82
C ASP A 54 -11.90 11.45 6.41
N ARG A 55 -12.78 11.18 5.44
CA ARG A 55 -12.54 11.55 4.03
C ARG A 55 -12.63 13.05 3.77
N VAL A 56 -13.32 13.81 4.63
CA VAL A 56 -13.44 15.26 4.48
C VAL A 56 -12.13 15.95 4.81
N ILE A 57 -11.44 15.45 5.84
CA ILE A 57 -10.12 15.94 6.22
C ILE A 57 -8.98 15.16 5.58
N GLU A 58 -9.31 14.15 4.77
CA GLU A 58 -8.35 13.30 4.03
C GLU A 58 -7.25 12.74 4.93
N GLY A 59 -7.67 12.16 6.06
CA GLY A 59 -6.71 11.64 7.01
C GLY A 59 -7.33 10.69 8.02
N TYR A 60 -6.48 10.05 8.78
CA TYR A 60 -6.86 9.13 9.83
C TYR A 60 -6.08 9.38 11.11
N ILE A 61 -6.72 9.10 12.24
CA ILE A 61 -6.13 9.23 13.56
C ILE A 61 -6.65 8.09 14.45
N ARG A 62 -5.78 7.54 15.27
CA ARG A 62 -6.16 6.58 16.30
C ARG A 62 -5.27 6.68 17.53
N PRO A 63 -5.78 6.38 18.72
CA PRO A 63 -4.94 6.17 19.88
C PRO A 63 -4.15 4.86 19.76
N THR A 64 -3.02 4.81 20.42
CA THR A 64 -2.21 3.59 20.61
C THR A 64 -2.37 3.09 22.04
N GLU A 65 -1.94 1.85 22.32
CA GLU A 65 -2.02 1.26 23.66
C GLU A 65 -1.19 2.04 24.69
N ASP A 66 -0.08 2.62 24.27
CA ASP A 66 0.79 3.46 25.09
C ASP A 66 0.38 4.93 25.13
N ASN A 67 -0.91 5.21 24.85
CA ASN A 67 -1.55 6.52 24.97
C ASN A 67 -0.98 7.63 24.09
N ARG A 68 -0.56 7.29 22.88
CA ARG A 68 -0.14 8.21 21.82
C ARG A 68 -1.23 8.39 20.78
N LEU A 69 -1.12 9.39 19.94
CA LEU A 69 -1.86 9.49 18.69
C LEU A 69 -0.98 9.07 17.52
N LEU A 70 -1.48 8.15 16.73
CA LEU A 70 -0.96 7.84 15.41
C LEU A 70 -1.83 8.55 14.37
N VAL A 71 -1.22 9.37 13.54
CA VAL A 71 -1.89 10.24 12.59
C VAL A 71 -1.28 10.08 11.22
N GLY A 72 -2.13 10.01 10.20
CA GLY A 72 -1.70 10.00 8.80
C GLY A 72 -2.62 10.84 7.95
N THR A 73 -2.13 11.24 6.78
CA THR A 73 -2.91 12.01 5.81
C THR A 73 -2.66 11.48 4.41
N ASP A 74 -3.70 11.55 3.59
CA ASP A 74 -3.64 11.32 2.15
C ASP A 74 -3.60 12.66 1.37
N ALA A 75 -3.55 13.79 2.09
CA ALA A 75 -3.68 15.12 1.53
C ALA A 75 -2.43 15.66 0.83
N HIS A 76 -1.36 14.89 0.80
CA HIS A 76 -0.22 15.19 -0.06
C HIS A 76 -0.51 14.72 -1.47
N ASP A 77 -0.15 15.55 -2.44
CA ASP A 77 -0.11 15.10 -3.82
C ASP A 77 0.86 13.93 -3.91
N PRO A 78 0.36 12.72 -4.19
CA PRO A 78 1.22 11.57 -4.26
C PRO A 78 2.12 11.71 -5.48
N GLU A 79 3.39 11.79 -5.25
CA GLU A 79 4.37 11.68 -6.30
C GLU A 79 4.63 10.21 -6.61
N ASN A 80 4.71 9.88 -7.90
CA ASN A 80 5.11 8.54 -8.30
C ASN A 80 6.54 8.28 -7.85
N PHE A 81 6.70 7.35 -6.91
CA PHE A 81 8.01 6.93 -6.46
C PHE A 81 8.56 5.85 -7.39
N VAL A 82 9.60 6.19 -8.11
CA VAL A 82 10.35 5.24 -8.93
C VAL A 82 11.54 4.74 -8.12
N MET A 83 11.63 3.43 -7.96
CA MET A 83 12.78 2.83 -7.25
C MET A 83 14.09 3.15 -7.96
N PRO A 84 15.08 3.66 -7.24
CA PRO A 84 16.35 4.06 -7.83
C PRO A 84 17.17 2.88 -8.39
N ASN A 85 17.06 1.71 -7.77
CA ASN A 85 17.77 0.49 -8.18
C ASN A 85 17.17 -0.75 -7.52
N GLN A 86 17.70 -1.92 -7.85
CA GLN A 86 17.24 -3.22 -7.33
C GLN A 86 17.60 -3.47 -5.85
N GLN A 87 18.56 -2.77 -5.31
CA GLN A 87 19.01 -2.88 -3.92
C GLN A 87 18.30 -1.87 -3.00
N PHE A 88 17.35 -1.11 -3.54
CA PHE A 88 16.59 -0.15 -2.76
C PHE A 88 15.80 -0.84 -1.64
N THR A 89 15.85 -0.26 -0.45
CA THR A 89 15.09 -0.69 0.72
C THR A 89 14.30 0.50 1.31
N VAL A 90 13.18 0.23 1.96
CA VAL A 90 12.26 1.28 2.46
C VAL A 90 12.90 2.17 3.52
N ASP A 91 13.88 1.66 4.26
CA ASP A 91 14.67 2.43 5.24
C ASP A 91 15.54 3.52 4.62
N GLN A 92 15.73 3.50 3.30
CA GLN A 92 16.41 4.58 2.56
C GLN A 92 15.48 5.77 2.26
N LEU A 93 14.17 5.63 2.51
CA LEU A 93 13.23 6.74 2.38
C LEU A 93 13.46 7.74 3.50
N SER A 94 13.59 8.99 3.11
CA SER A 94 13.65 10.11 4.06
C SER A 94 12.24 10.64 4.30
N PRO A 95 11.86 10.80 5.57
CA PRO A 95 10.57 11.36 5.90
C PRO A 95 10.48 12.84 5.58
N ASP A 96 9.28 13.30 5.22
CA ASP A 96 8.99 14.69 4.96
C ASP A 96 8.05 15.27 6.04
N SER A 97 8.58 16.16 6.85
CA SER A 97 7.81 16.78 7.94
C SER A 97 6.83 17.88 7.48
N ARG A 98 6.76 18.21 6.18
CA ARG A 98 5.84 19.24 5.65
C ARG A 98 4.38 18.97 5.98
N ALA A 99 4.01 17.71 6.17
CA ALA A 99 2.66 17.32 6.57
C ALA A 99 2.26 17.74 7.99
N LEU A 100 3.20 17.90 8.91
CA LEU A 100 2.89 18.09 10.33
C LEU A 100 2.03 19.32 10.66
N PRO A 101 2.34 20.54 10.16
CA PRO A 101 1.49 21.70 10.38
C PRO A 101 0.08 21.51 9.85
N PHE A 102 -0.02 20.83 8.73
CA PHE A 102 -1.25 20.55 8.03
C PHE A 102 -2.16 19.59 8.82
N LEU A 103 -1.57 18.56 9.41
CA LEU A 103 -2.29 17.59 10.22
C LEU A 103 -2.96 18.21 11.43
N LYS A 104 -2.25 19.05 12.18
CA LYS A 104 -2.84 19.74 13.34
C LYS A 104 -4.05 20.57 12.93
N GLU A 105 -3.91 21.37 11.90
CA GLU A 105 -4.98 22.25 11.42
C GLU A 105 -6.21 21.44 10.98
N ARG A 106 -6.02 20.36 10.26
CA ARG A 106 -7.12 19.53 9.75
C ARG A 106 -7.86 18.77 10.85
N PHE A 107 -7.11 18.22 11.81
CA PHE A 107 -7.70 17.38 12.85
C PHE A 107 -8.24 18.14 14.05
N LYS A 108 -7.84 19.39 14.33
CA LYS A 108 -8.20 20.11 15.55
C LYS A 108 -9.72 20.21 15.77
N SER A 109 -10.51 20.31 14.72
CA SER A 109 -11.97 20.39 14.82
C SER A 109 -12.62 19.05 15.19
N ARG A 110 -11.99 17.91 14.90
CA ARG A 110 -12.49 16.58 15.19
C ARG A 110 -11.88 15.99 16.46
N VAL A 111 -10.61 16.27 16.66
CA VAL A 111 -9.80 15.73 17.75
C VAL A 111 -9.00 16.87 18.39
N PRO A 112 -9.64 17.73 19.18
CA PRO A 112 -9.01 18.96 19.71
C PRO A 112 -7.72 18.71 20.50
N VAL A 113 -7.57 17.54 21.12
CA VAL A 113 -6.37 17.19 21.89
C VAL A 113 -5.09 17.20 21.03
N ILE A 114 -5.20 17.13 19.70
CA ILE A 114 -4.06 17.17 18.78
C ILE A 114 -3.30 18.52 18.86
N GLU A 115 -3.95 19.58 19.29
CA GLU A 115 -3.29 20.88 19.45
C GLU A 115 -2.18 20.83 20.52
N LYS A 116 -2.36 19.98 21.52
CA LYS A 116 -1.36 19.72 22.58
C LYS A 116 -0.33 18.66 22.19
N ALA A 117 -0.44 18.07 20.99
CA ALA A 117 0.44 17.01 20.56
C ALA A 117 1.88 17.50 20.44
N VAL A 118 2.79 16.72 21.01
CA VAL A 118 4.23 16.80 20.78
C VAL A 118 4.60 15.60 19.93
N TRP A 119 5.14 15.87 18.75
CA TRP A 119 5.54 14.81 17.85
C TRP A 119 6.81 14.12 18.35
N ASP A 120 6.86 12.81 18.25
CA ASP A 120 7.97 11.99 18.72
C ASP A 120 8.74 11.39 17.54
N TYR A 121 8.06 10.62 16.73
CA TYR A 121 8.65 10.02 15.54
C TYR A 121 7.62 9.90 14.42
N HIS A 122 8.13 9.59 13.23
CA HIS A 122 7.29 9.25 12.10
C HIS A 122 7.85 8.03 11.37
N THR A 123 6.99 7.37 10.64
CA THR A 123 7.33 6.23 9.80
C THR A 123 6.94 6.53 8.37
N VAL A 124 7.76 6.08 7.46
CA VAL A 124 7.53 6.21 6.03
C VAL A 124 7.50 4.84 5.39
N GLY A 125 6.69 4.69 4.36
CA GLY A 125 6.58 3.45 3.61
C GLY A 125 6.09 3.71 2.19
N LEU A 126 6.03 2.67 1.38
CA LEU A 126 5.47 2.73 0.04
C LEU A 126 4.10 2.08 0.02
N ILE A 127 3.17 2.69 -0.69
CA ILE A 127 1.91 2.08 -1.07
C ILE A 127 1.91 1.91 -2.58
N SER A 128 1.54 0.71 -3.04
CA SER A 128 1.46 0.39 -4.46
C SER A 128 0.03 0.23 -4.89
N ILE A 129 -0.32 0.88 -5.98
CA ILE A 129 -1.66 0.84 -6.57
C ILE A 129 -1.55 0.35 -8.00
N THR A 130 -2.29 -0.70 -8.33
CA THR A 130 -2.47 -1.15 -9.72
C THR A 130 -3.33 -0.16 -10.50
N ARG A 131 -3.23 -0.20 -11.82
CA ARG A 131 -4.01 0.65 -12.73
C ARG A 131 -5.52 0.62 -12.44
N ASP A 132 -6.04 -0.51 -12.01
CA ASP A 132 -7.45 -0.74 -11.72
C ASP A 132 -7.78 -0.78 -10.22
N ALA A 133 -6.82 -0.41 -9.37
CA ALA A 133 -6.93 -0.41 -7.92
C ALA A 133 -7.40 -1.75 -7.33
N THR A 134 -7.08 -2.84 -7.98
CA THR A 134 -7.46 -4.20 -7.54
C THR A 134 -6.20 -5.02 -7.25
N PRO A 135 -6.13 -5.76 -6.14
CA PRO A 135 -5.01 -6.66 -5.87
C PRO A 135 -4.71 -7.62 -7.01
N VAL A 136 -3.48 -8.10 -7.07
CA VAL A 136 -3.06 -9.11 -8.04
C VAL A 136 -2.78 -10.41 -7.31
N ILE A 137 -3.58 -11.45 -7.61
CA ILE A 137 -3.49 -12.75 -6.93
C ILE A 137 -3.67 -13.86 -7.98
N GLY A 138 -2.70 -14.74 -8.10
CA GLY A 138 -2.79 -15.90 -8.97
C GLY A 138 -1.53 -16.21 -9.78
N PRO A 139 -1.63 -17.11 -10.77
CA PRO A 139 -0.49 -17.51 -11.60
C PRO A 139 -0.03 -16.39 -12.53
N ILE A 140 1.27 -16.27 -12.70
CA ILE A 140 1.86 -15.33 -13.67
C ILE A 140 1.71 -15.90 -15.08
N PRO A 141 1.14 -15.14 -16.05
CA PRO A 141 0.99 -15.57 -17.41
C PRO A 141 2.33 -15.94 -18.06
N GLY A 142 2.37 -17.07 -18.76
CA GLY A 142 3.55 -17.52 -19.48
C GLY A 142 4.62 -18.24 -18.64
N ILE A 143 4.47 -18.32 -17.31
CA ILE A 143 5.43 -19.00 -16.44
C ILE A 143 4.73 -20.04 -15.56
N SER A 144 4.98 -21.29 -15.87
CA SER A 144 4.46 -22.39 -15.07
C SER A 144 5.11 -22.41 -13.68
N GLY A 145 4.29 -22.54 -12.63
CA GLY A 145 4.73 -22.65 -11.25
C GLY A 145 5.12 -21.33 -10.57
N LEU A 146 4.92 -20.19 -11.22
CA LEU A 146 5.11 -18.86 -10.61
C LEU A 146 3.76 -18.22 -10.29
N PHE A 147 3.59 -17.82 -9.03
CA PHE A 147 2.37 -17.19 -8.51
C PHE A 147 2.71 -15.85 -7.88
N VAL A 148 1.74 -14.95 -7.88
CA VAL A 148 1.85 -13.61 -7.28
C VAL A 148 0.70 -13.35 -6.33
N GLY A 149 1.00 -12.69 -5.20
CA GLY A 149 0.02 -12.07 -4.31
C GLY A 149 0.55 -10.70 -3.89
N SER A 150 0.06 -9.63 -4.50
CA SER A 150 0.60 -8.29 -4.28
C SER A 150 -0.41 -7.17 -4.54
N ASN A 151 0.04 -5.92 -4.35
CA ASN A 151 -0.73 -4.70 -4.63
C ASN A 151 -2.03 -4.59 -3.84
N PHE A 152 -1.97 -4.85 -2.54
CA PHE A 152 -3.13 -4.80 -1.65
C PHE A 152 -3.53 -3.38 -1.21
N HIS A 153 -2.96 -2.34 -1.80
CA HIS A 153 -3.35 -0.93 -1.64
C HIS A 153 -3.50 -0.48 -0.18
N SER A 154 -2.60 -0.79 0.70
CA SER A 154 -2.73 -0.60 2.15
C SER A 154 -3.71 -1.54 2.87
N GLY A 155 -4.46 -2.37 2.15
CA GLY A 155 -5.42 -3.34 2.71
C GLY A 155 -4.83 -4.72 3.01
N GLY A 156 -3.51 -4.91 2.90
CA GLY A 156 -2.86 -6.22 2.97
C GLY A 156 -3.25 -7.05 4.19
N PHE A 157 -3.36 -6.42 5.35
CA PHE A 157 -3.77 -7.11 6.57
C PHE A 157 -5.18 -7.75 6.44
N ALA A 158 -6.13 -7.02 5.86
CA ALA A 158 -7.50 -7.51 5.70
C ALA A 158 -7.61 -8.55 4.57
N TYR A 159 -6.87 -8.39 3.49
CA TYR A 159 -6.88 -9.32 2.36
C TYR A 159 -6.13 -10.63 2.63
N ASN A 160 -5.20 -10.62 3.57
CA ASN A 160 -4.23 -11.68 3.78
C ASN A 160 -4.79 -13.09 3.87
N PRO A 161 -5.83 -13.37 4.69
CA PRO A 161 -6.36 -14.72 4.83
C PRO A 161 -6.90 -15.27 3.50
N VAL A 162 -7.69 -14.45 2.79
CA VAL A 162 -8.29 -14.86 1.52
C VAL A 162 -7.24 -14.95 0.41
N ALA A 163 -6.29 -14.02 0.36
CA ALA A 163 -5.21 -14.07 -0.62
C ALA A 163 -4.35 -15.32 -0.45
N GLY A 164 -4.04 -15.69 0.79
CA GLY A 164 -3.33 -16.93 1.09
C GLY A 164 -4.08 -18.18 0.65
N GLN A 165 -5.40 -18.23 0.91
CA GLN A 165 -6.27 -19.30 0.44
C GLN A 165 -6.25 -19.41 -1.10
N LEU A 166 -6.51 -18.30 -1.80
CA LEU A 166 -6.55 -18.28 -3.26
C LEU A 166 -5.24 -18.75 -3.89
N ILE A 167 -4.10 -18.31 -3.34
CA ILE A 167 -2.79 -18.77 -3.84
C ILE A 167 -2.61 -20.27 -3.60
N ALA A 168 -2.96 -20.75 -2.41
CA ALA A 168 -2.84 -22.18 -2.10
C ALA A 168 -3.71 -23.03 -3.04
N GLU A 169 -4.96 -22.62 -3.29
CA GLU A 169 -5.87 -23.30 -4.20
C GLU A 169 -5.33 -23.29 -5.65
N HIS A 170 -4.83 -22.14 -6.13
CA HIS A 170 -4.18 -22.08 -7.45
C HIS A 170 -2.97 -23.03 -7.57
N VAL A 171 -2.20 -23.16 -6.50
CA VAL A 171 -0.99 -24.02 -6.48
C VAL A 171 -1.36 -25.50 -6.46
N VAL A 172 -2.34 -25.88 -5.65
CA VAL A 172 -2.69 -27.29 -5.37
C VAL A 172 -3.71 -27.81 -6.36
N ASP A 173 -4.79 -27.05 -6.58
CA ASP A 173 -5.97 -27.50 -7.28
C ASP A 173 -6.05 -26.93 -8.73
N GLY A 174 -5.32 -25.85 -9.00
CA GLY A 174 -5.34 -25.17 -10.30
C GLY A 174 -6.54 -24.22 -10.49
N GLU A 175 -7.53 -24.30 -9.61
CA GLU A 175 -8.73 -23.46 -9.59
C GLU A 175 -9.06 -23.02 -8.18
N THR A 176 -9.88 -21.98 -8.05
CA THR A 176 -10.23 -21.41 -6.76
C THR A 176 -11.68 -21.67 -6.39
N SER A 177 -11.96 -21.89 -5.10
CA SER A 177 -13.30 -22.09 -4.54
C SER A 177 -14.16 -20.81 -4.57
N ILE A 178 -13.53 -19.65 -4.68
CA ILE A 178 -14.16 -18.33 -4.77
C ILE A 178 -13.83 -17.74 -6.14
N ASP A 179 -14.76 -17.02 -6.75
CA ASP A 179 -14.49 -16.32 -8.02
C ASP A 179 -13.38 -15.28 -7.84
N SER A 180 -12.21 -15.61 -8.33
CA SER A 180 -10.98 -14.80 -8.24
C SER A 180 -10.58 -14.12 -9.56
N LYS A 181 -11.37 -14.24 -10.62
CA LYS A 181 -11.02 -13.78 -11.98
C LYS A 181 -10.58 -12.32 -12.01
N ARG A 182 -11.25 -11.45 -11.25
CA ARG A 182 -10.89 -10.03 -11.16
C ARG A 182 -9.50 -9.77 -10.57
N TYR A 183 -8.92 -10.73 -9.87
CA TYR A 183 -7.62 -10.60 -9.22
C TYR A 183 -6.48 -11.21 -10.06
N LEU A 184 -6.80 -11.99 -11.08
CA LEU A 184 -5.79 -12.67 -11.89
C LEU A 184 -4.87 -11.67 -12.61
N PRO A 185 -3.55 -11.95 -12.65
CA PRO A 185 -2.59 -11.13 -13.38
C PRO A 185 -2.92 -11.01 -14.87
N GLU A 186 -3.50 -12.05 -15.46
CA GLU A 186 -3.83 -12.12 -16.91
C GLU A 186 -4.74 -10.97 -17.39
N ARG A 187 -5.47 -10.29 -16.48
CA ARG A 187 -6.30 -9.13 -16.82
C ARG A 187 -5.50 -7.94 -17.39
N PHE A 188 -4.19 -7.99 -17.23
CA PHE A 188 -3.28 -6.99 -17.77
C PHE A 188 -2.59 -7.41 -19.07
N LEU A 189 -2.90 -8.60 -19.62
CA LEU A 189 -2.39 -8.99 -20.92
C LEU A 189 -2.86 -8.02 -22.00
N GLY A 190 -1.91 -7.56 -22.81
CA GLY A 190 -2.18 -6.57 -23.86
C GLY A 190 -2.30 -5.11 -23.40
N PHE A 191 -2.19 -4.84 -22.09
CA PHE A 191 -2.13 -3.47 -21.59
C PHE A 191 -0.73 -2.87 -21.82
N ASP A 192 -0.68 -1.63 -22.28
CA ASP A 192 0.59 -0.90 -22.44
C ASP A 192 1.13 -0.42 -21.09
N THR A 193 1.65 -1.37 -20.31
CA THR A 193 2.22 -1.11 -18.99
C THR A 193 3.41 -0.16 -19.06
N LYS A 194 4.21 -0.24 -20.13
CA LYS A 194 5.39 0.60 -20.28
C LYS A 194 5.02 2.09 -20.36
N SER A 195 4.08 2.43 -21.22
CA SER A 195 3.59 3.82 -21.31
C SER A 195 2.92 4.28 -20.03
N TYR A 196 2.14 3.41 -19.38
CA TYR A 196 1.51 3.72 -18.09
C TYR A 196 2.54 4.06 -17.00
N LEU A 197 3.63 3.31 -16.90
CA LEU A 197 4.67 3.51 -15.89
C LEU A 197 5.52 4.76 -16.14
N GLN A 198 5.60 5.23 -17.40
CA GLN A 198 6.32 6.46 -17.74
C GLN A 198 5.56 7.74 -17.38
N ASN A 199 4.24 7.65 -17.20
CA ASN A 199 3.42 8.80 -16.82
C ASN A 199 3.48 9.04 -15.32
N ASN A 200 3.41 10.30 -14.92
CA ASN A 200 3.31 10.67 -13.52
C ASN A 200 2.05 10.08 -12.86
N PHE A 201 2.10 9.96 -11.55
CA PHE A 201 0.94 9.60 -10.75
C PHE A 201 -0.14 10.69 -10.90
N THR A 202 -1.38 10.30 -11.15
CA THR A 202 -2.50 11.23 -11.39
C THR A 202 -3.58 11.08 -10.31
N ILE A 203 -4.45 12.08 -10.20
CA ILE A 203 -5.66 11.99 -9.35
C ILE A 203 -6.53 10.79 -9.77
N GLU A 204 -6.50 10.39 -11.03
CA GLU A 204 -7.25 9.22 -11.49
C GLU A 204 -6.68 7.91 -10.93
N ASP A 205 -5.38 7.81 -10.79
CA ASP A 205 -4.72 6.69 -10.12
C ASP A 205 -5.12 6.61 -8.62
N MET A 206 -5.60 7.73 -8.07
CA MET A 206 -6.02 7.87 -6.66
C MET A 206 -7.53 7.68 -6.43
N LYS A 207 -8.38 7.86 -7.45
CA LYS A 207 -9.84 7.79 -7.31
C LYS A 207 -10.34 6.49 -6.69
N PHE A 208 -9.57 5.45 -6.80
CA PHE A 208 -9.86 4.12 -6.27
C PHE A 208 -9.22 3.84 -4.90
N LYS A 209 -8.59 4.85 -4.30
CA LYS A 209 -8.07 4.72 -2.95
C LYS A 209 -9.23 4.51 -1.99
N ARG A 210 -9.31 3.29 -1.49
CA ARG A 210 -10.13 2.88 -0.35
C ARG A 210 -11.64 2.89 -0.59
N HIS A 211 -12.16 1.75 -0.73
CA HIS A 211 -13.55 1.44 -0.37
C HIS A 211 -13.63 1.04 1.10
#